data_0ad6c8469b9ae4809c8f38b1f811d4c3
#
_entry.id   0ad6c8469b9ae4809c8f38b1f811d4c3
#
_cell.length_a   1.000
_cell.length_b   1.000
_cell.length_c   1.000
_cell.angle_alpha   90.00
_cell.angle_beta   90.00
_cell.angle_gamma   90.00
#
_symmetry.space_group_name_H-M   'P 1'
#
loop_
_entity.id
_entity.type
_entity.pdbx_description
1 polymer ?
#
loop_
_entity_poly.entity_id
_entity_poly.type
_entity_poly.pdbx_seq_one_letter_code
_entity_poly.pdbx_strand_id
1 'polypeptide(L)'
;MTDPDPVRLTAWVHGRVQGVGFRWWTRSRALELGLTGYASNQPDGRVLVVAQGPRAACEVLLGLLRGGATPGSVQTVVAGFDAPGDLMSGFRER
;
A
#
# COMPACT_ATOMS: atom_id res chain seq x y z
N MET A 1 1.49 24.37 14.48
CA MET A 1 1.64 22.90 14.47
C MET A 1 2.33 22.49 13.18
N THR A 2 3.33 21.67 13.31
CA THR A 2 4.10 21.20 12.15
C THR A 2 3.43 19.94 11.60
N ASP A 3 3.22 19.88 10.29
CA ASP A 3 2.74 18.66 9.68
C ASP A 3 3.79 17.57 9.86
N PRO A 4 3.37 16.32 10.13
CA PRO A 4 4.33 15.23 10.21
C PRO A 4 5.03 15.06 8.86
N ASP A 5 6.32 14.75 8.92
CA ASP A 5 7.08 14.50 7.72
C ASP A 5 6.48 13.32 6.96
N PRO A 6 6.43 13.40 5.63
CA PRO A 6 5.99 12.26 4.83
C PRO A 6 6.94 11.07 4.98
N VAL A 7 6.40 9.88 4.81
CA VAL A 7 7.16 8.64 4.82
C VAL A 7 6.83 7.83 3.58
N ARG A 8 7.65 6.83 3.30
CA ARG A 8 7.37 5.79 2.31
C ARG A 8 7.08 4.49 3.05
N LEU A 9 5.89 3.96 2.85
CA LEU A 9 5.53 2.61 3.25
C LEU A 9 5.88 1.66 2.12
N THR A 10 6.59 0.59 2.43
CA THR A 10 6.80 -0.53 1.52
C THR A 10 6.20 -1.76 2.19
N ALA A 11 5.23 -2.39 1.54
CA ALA A 11 4.53 -3.55 2.08
C ALA A 11 4.53 -4.68 1.05
N TRP A 12 5.06 -5.84 1.45
CA TRP A 12 5.03 -7.07 0.66
C TRP A 12 3.87 -7.91 1.16
N VAL A 13 2.86 -8.09 0.31
CA VAL A 13 1.63 -8.78 0.69
C VAL A 13 1.66 -10.19 0.12
N HIS A 14 1.58 -11.16 1.01
CA HIS A 14 1.60 -12.59 0.71
C HIS A 14 0.19 -13.17 0.87
N GLY A 15 -0.17 -14.09 -0.02
CA GLY A 15 -1.44 -14.78 0.03
C GLY A 15 -2.08 -14.89 -1.34
N ARG A 16 -3.38 -15.11 -1.37
CA ARG A 16 -4.16 -15.14 -2.60
C ARG A 16 -4.61 -13.72 -2.90
N VAL A 17 -3.74 -12.95 -3.56
CA VAL A 17 -3.92 -11.51 -3.75
C VAL A 17 -3.81 -11.06 -5.20
N GLN A 18 -3.45 -11.95 -6.12
CA GLN A 18 -3.44 -11.64 -7.55
C GLN A 18 -4.71 -12.18 -8.22
N GLY A 19 -5.23 -11.43 -9.20
CA GLY A 19 -6.41 -11.85 -9.95
C GLY A 19 -7.74 -11.75 -9.20
N VAL A 20 -7.78 -11.03 -8.07
CA VAL A 20 -8.97 -10.93 -7.20
C VAL A 20 -9.41 -9.49 -6.96
N GLY A 21 -8.82 -8.51 -7.66
CA GLY A 21 -9.14 -7.10 -7.46
C GLY A 21 -8.39 -6.44 -6.31
N PHE A 22 -7.35 -7.07 -5.80
CA PHE A 22 -6.59 -6.57 -4.67
C PHE A 22 -5.88 -5.24 -4.98
N ARG A 23 -5.23 -5.13 -6.15
CA ARG A 23 -4.53 -3.90 -6.54
C ARG A 23 -5.52 -2.72 -6.70
N TRP A 24 -6.67 -2.98 -7.28
CA TRP A 24 -7.72 -1.97 -7.43
C TRP A 24 -8.23 -1.49 -6.06
N TRP A 25 -8.49 -2.43 -5.16
CA TRP A 25 -8.94 -2.11 -3.81
C TRP A 25 -7.89 -1.28 -3.07
N THR A 26 -6.62 -1.70 -3.15
CA THR A 26 -5.50 -0.97 -2.53
C THR A 26 -5.40 0.45 -3.08
N ARG A 27 -5.47 0.60 -4.40
CA ARG A 27 -5.45 1.90 -5.06
C ARG A 27 -6.59 2.78 -4.54
N SER A 28 -7.79 2.24 -4.46
CA SER A 28 -8.97 3.00 -4.00
C SER A 28 -8.78 3.48 -2.56
N ARG A 29 -8.28 2.62 -1.69
CA ARG A 29 -7.99 3.00 -0.30
C ARG A 29 -6.89 4.05 -0.20
N ALA A 30 -5.83 3.88 -0.96
CA ALA A 30 -4.72 4.83 -0.98
C ALA A 30 -5.17 6.22 -1.46
N LEU A 31 -5.97 6.28 -2.52
CA LEU A 31 -6.49 7.54 -3.04
C LEU A 31 -7.41 8.23 -2.02
N GLU A 32 -8.24 7.49 -1.31
CA GLU A 32 -9.07 8.05 -0.25
C GLU A 32 -8.23 8.67 0.87
N LEU A 33 -7.05 8.12 1.11
CA LEU A 33 -6.12 8.59 2.14
C LEU A 33 -5.18 9.70 1.65
N GLY A 34 -5.28 10.07 0.37
CA GLY A 34 -4.41 11.09 -0.21
C GLY A 34 -2.98 10.62 -0.45
N LEU A 35 -2.76 9.31 -0.53
CA LEU A 35 -1.43 8.75 -0.74
C LEU A 35 -1.10 8.62 -2.23
N THR A 36 0.19 8.71 -2.54
CA THR A 36 0.72 8.43 -3.87
C THR A 36 1.50 7.13 -3.85
N GLY A 37 1.64 6.48 -4.99
CA GLY A 37 2.41 5.24 -5.06
C GLY A 37 1.87 4.26 -6.09
N TYR A 38 1.99 2.97 -5.75
CA TYR A 38 1.57 1.90 -6.65
C TYR A 38 1.36 0.57 -5.91
N ALA A 39 0.58 -0.30 -6.53
CA ALA A 39 0.44 -1.69 -6.15
C ALA A 39 0.83 -2.54 -7.36
N SER A 40 1.81 -3.41 -7.20
CA SER A 40 2.44 -4.15 -8.28
C SER A 40 2.37 -5.66 -8.05
N ASN A 41 1.82 -6.39 -9.03
CA ASN A 41 1.90 -7.85 -9.01
C ASN A 41 3.36 -8.28 -9.21
N GLN A 42 3.82 -9.20 -8.39
CA GLN A 42 5.16 -9.75 -8.46
C GLN A 42 5.11 -11.15 -9.10
N PRO A 43 6.21 -11.58 -9.76
CA PRO A 43 6.23 -12.90 -10.41
C PRO A 43 5.99 -14.07 -9.46
N ASP A 44 6.29 -13.92 -8.18
CA ASP A 44 6.13 -14.97 -7.18
C ASP A 44 4.74 -15.02 -6.53
N GLY A 45 3.80 -14.20 -7.01
CA GLY A 45 2.42 -14.17 -6.50
C GLY A 45 2.16 -13.12 -5.45
N ARG A 46 3.19 -12.47 -4.90
CA ARG A 46 3.01 -11.37 -3.95
C ARG A 46 2.51 -10.12 -4.66
N VAL A 47 1.95 -9.20 -3.89
CA VAL A 47 1.71 -7.82 -4.32
C VAL A 47 2.61 -6.90 -3.51
N LEU A 48 3.38 -6.08 -4.21
CA LEU A 48 4.18 -5.03 -3.60
C LEU A 48 3.36 -3.74 -3.57
N VAL A 49 3.17 -3.19 -2.37
CA VAL A 49 2.49 -1.91 -2.19
C VAL A 49 3.53 -0.89 -1.73
N VAL A 50 3.65 0.19 -2.50
CA VAL A 50 4.49 1.33 -2.13
C VAL A 50 3.57 2.53 -2.03
N ALA A 51 3.53 3.17 -0.86
CA ALA A 51 2.66 4.30 -0.61
C ALA A 51 3.45 5.42 0.08
N GLN A 52 3.23 6.65 -0.33
CA GLN A 52 3.98 7.78 0.14
C GLN A 52 3.04 8.90 0.54
N GLY A 53 3.29 9.49 1.70
CA GLY A 53 2.49 10.56 2.26
C GLY A 53 2.63 10.63 3.77
N PRO A 54 1.71 11.32 4.46
CA PRO A 54 1.78 11.42 5.92
C PRO A 54 1.83 10.05 6.58
N ARG A 55 2.67 9.92 7.60
CA ARG A 55 2.82 8.63 8.31
C ARG A 55 1.48 8.08 8.79
N ALA A 56 0.63 8.93 9.36
CA ALA A 56 -0.66 8.48 9.86
C ALA A 56 -1.52 7.83 8.76
N ALA A 57 -1.52 8.41 7.56
CA ALA A 57 -2.26 7.85 6.43
C ALA A 57 -1.65 6.53 5.97
N CYS A 58 -0.31 6.43 5.93
CA CYS A 58 0.37 5.19 5.59
C CYS A 58 0.06 4.08 6.61
N GLU A 59 0.01 4.43 7.90
CA GLU A 59 -0.33 3.47 8.95
C GLU A 59 -1.77 2.98 8.83
N VAL A 60 -2.70 3.85 8.45
CA VAL A 60 -4.09 3.45 8.18
C VAL A 60 -4.14 2.46 7.03
N LEU A 61 -3.44 2.74 5.93
CA LEU A 61 -3.39 1.82 4.79
C LEU A 61 -2.82 0.46 5.21
N LEU A 62 -1.72 0.45 5.96
CA LEU A 62 -1.13 -0.80 6.44
C LEU A 62 -2.12 -1.58 7.31
N GLY A 63 -2.83 -0.91 8.19
CA GLY A 63 -3.88 -1.53 9.00
C GLY A 63 -4.98 -2.15 8.15
N LEU A 64 -5.38 -1.48 7.08
CA LEU A 64 -6.39 -2.00 6.14
C LEU A 64 -5.87 -3.24 5.39
N LEU A 65 -4.60 -3.25 4.99
CA LEU A 65 -4.00 -4.42 4.34
C LEU A 65 -3.99 -5.64 5.27
N ARG A 66 -3.86 -5.43 6.57
CA ARG A 66 -3.83 -6.48 7.59
C ARG A 66 -5.19 -6.82 8.18
N GLY A 67 -6.20 -6.01 7.90
CA GLY A 67 -7.47 -6.04 8.64
C GLY A 67 -8.46 -7.12 8.25
N GLY A 68 -8.20 -7.92 7.21
CA GLY A 68 -9.08 -9.02 6.83
C GLY A 68 -10.23 -8.64 5.89
N ALA A 69 -10.42 -7.36 5.57
CA ALA A 69 -11.49 -6.90 4.67
C ALA A 69 -11.02 -6.75 3.22
N THR A 70 -9.82 -7.24 2.91
CA THR A 70 -9.26 -7.17 1.56
C THR A 70 -9.90 -8.20 0.63
N PRO A 71 -9.95 -7.91 -0.68
CA PRO A 71 -10.26 -8.96 -1.65
C PRO A 71 -9.22 -10.08 -1.55
N GLY A 72 -9.65 -11.31 -1.81
CA GLY A 72 -8.77 -12.46 -1.70
C GLY A 72 -8.47 -12.81 -0.26
N SER A 73 -7.29 -13.37 -0.03
CA SER A 73 -6.90 -13.85 1.30
C SER A 73 -5.45 -13.45 1.57
N VAL A 74 -5.27 -12.52 2.49
CA VAL A 74 -3.94 -12.07 2.91
C VAL A 74 -3.45 -12.99 4.04
N GLN A 75 -2.29 -13.59 3.84
CA GLN A 75 -1.65 -14.46 4.85
C GLN A 75 -0.68 -13.67 5.71
N THR A 76 0.15 -12.84 5.07
CA THR A 76 1.22 -12.11 5.76
C THR A 76 1.47 -10.79 5.04
N VAL A 77 1.73 -9.75 5.82
CA VAL A 77 2.21 -8.47 5.30
C VAL A 77 3.53 -8.14 5.97
N VAL A 78 4.59 -8.08 5.18
CA VAL A 78 5.91 -7.64 5.65
C VAL A 78 6.09 -6.19 5.22
N ALA A 79 6.22 -5.30 6.17
CA ALA A 79 6.21 -3.87 5.88
C ALA A 79 7.30 -3.12 6.63
N GLY A 80 7.69 -2.00 6.05
CA GLY A 80 8.62 -1.06 6.65
C GLY A 80 8.34 0.37 6.21
N PHE A 81 8.86 1.30 6.98
CA PHE A 81 8.77 2.72 6.70
C PHE A 81 10.15 3.29 6.47
N ASP A 82 10.27 4.14 5.47
CA ASP A 82 11.50 4.84 5.12
C ASP A 82 11.20 6.30 4.85
N ALA A 83 12.25 7.08 4.66
CA ALA A 83 12.12 8.44 4.15
C ALA A 83 11.48 8.39 2.76
N PRO A 84 10.74 9.43 2.35
CA PRO A 84 10.15 9.46 1.03
C PRO A 84 11.23 9.44 -0.05
N GLY A 85 10.93 8.70 -1.12
CA GLY A 85 11.77 8.68 -2.32
C GLY A 85 11.31 9.72 -3.33
N ASP A 86 11.47 9.40 -4.60
CA ASP A 86 11.05 10.28 -5.69
C ASP A 86 9.56 10.60 -5.60
N LEU A 87 9.21 11.80 -6.05
CA LEU A 87 7.81 12.20 -6.11
C LEU A 87 7.05 11.29 -7.07
N MET A 88 5.87 10.85 -6.61
CA MET A 88 4.96 10.06 -7.42
C MET A 88 3.66 10.83 -7.58
N SER A 89 3.00 10.66 -8.72
CA SER A 89 1.74 11.30 -9.02
C SER A 89 0.64 10.25 -9.07
N GLY A 90 -0.37 10.41 -8.23
CA GLY A 90 -1.49 9.48 -8.15
C GLY A 90 -1.09 8.14 -7.54
N PHE A 91 -1.95 7.15 -7.72
CA PHE A 91 -1.69 5.79 -7.26
C PHE A 91 -1.99 4.83 -8.42
N ARG A 92 -1.05 3.98 -8.75
CA ARG A 92 -1.11 3.14 -9.95
C ARG A 92 -1.20 1.66 -9.62
N GLU A 93 -1.84 0.92 -10.51
CA GLU A 93 -1.76 -0.53 -10.53
C GLU A 93 -0.69 -0.94 -11.54
N ARG A 94 0.19 -1.82 -11.13
CA ARG A 94 1.28 -2.34 -11.96
C ARG A 94 1.23 -3.85 -12.11
#